data_36cc1eef308a226bd429af15802de2ac
#
_entry.id   36cc1eef308a226bd429af15802de2ac
#
_cell.length_a   1.000
_cell.length_b   1.000
_cell.length_c   1.000
_cell.angle_alpha   90.00
_cell.angle_beta   90.00
_cell.angle_gamma   90.00
#
_symmetry.space_group_name_H-M   'P 1'
#
loop_
_entity.id
_entity.type
_entity.pdbx_description
1 polymer ?
#
loop_
_entity_poly.entity_id
_entity_poly.type
_entity_poly.pdbx_seq_one_letter_code
_entity_poly.pdbx_strand_id
1 'polypeptide(L)'
;LLGTFHYSIDKGRQDELFGIAKGRDLIVIQVESLQDFVIDREYEAQEITPVLNSLIRERGTLYFDHYYMQIGAGNTSDAEFATNNSIYGSEKSYTYDLYKNNSFRGLPILLKEAGYSTVAMHGYEGGFWNRCEMYPSLGFDTFIDCEGYEPTATHGWGILDEEFYLQSVEYLKKQSRPFYSFMISLSNHTPFEMEKKYCRLKLSKEHRNTRFGNYLNSTAYTDYAIGVLLDALKEAGLYENSIIAIYGDHFGLAIKDGTRN
;
A
#
# COMPACT_ATOMS: atom_id res chain seq x y z
N LEU A 1 -17.88 7.18 -27.60
CA LEU A 1 -17.41 5.94 -28.24
C LEU A 1 -16.47 5.24 -27.27
N LEU A 2 -17.01 4.32 -26.48
CA LEU A 2 -16.21 3.40 -25.67
C LEU A 2 -15.53 2.42 -26.64
N GLY A 3 -14.25 2.60 -26.88
CA GLY A 3 -13.44 1.62 -27.59
C GLY A 3 -13.41 0.32 -26.78
N THR A 4 -13.90 -0.75 -27.36
CA THR A 4 -13.79 -2.08 -26.79
C THR A 4 -12.31 -2.49 -26.88
N PHE A 5 -11.58 -2.46 -25.77
CA PHE A 5 -10.25 -3.05 -25.70
C PHE A 5 -10.40 -4.57 -25.72
N HIS A 6 -10.11 -5.17 -26.85
CA HIS A 6 -9.97 -6.62 -26.92
C HIS A 6 -8.57 -6.99 -26.41
N TYR A 7 -8.48 -7.41 -25.17
CA TYR A 7 -7.31 -8.13 -24.66
C TYR A 7 -7.33 -9.52 -25.29
N SER A 8 -6.47 -9.76 -26.25
CA SER A 8 -6.13 -11.13 -26.65
C SER A 8 -5.20 -11.69 -25.57
N ILE A 9 -5.74 -12.42 -24.63
CA ILE A 9 -4.92 -13.26 -23.74
C ILE A 9 -4.30 -14.31 -24.66
N ASP A 10 -3.00 -14.19 -24.88
CA ASP A 10 -2.24 -15.25 -25.56
C ASP A 10 -2.23 -16.49 -24.64
N LYS A 11 -3.16 -17.40 -24.88
CA LYS A 11 -3.34 -18.64 -24.09
C LYS A 11 -2.16 -19.61 -24.20
N GLY A 12 -1.09 -19.25 -24.92
CA GLY A 12 0.03 -20.13 -25.24
C GLY A 12 1.31 -19.90 -24.43
N ARG A 13 1.46 -18.80 -23.71
CA ARG A 13 2.68 -18.49 -22.97
C ARG A 13 2.45 -18.65 -21.46
N GLN A 14 2.67 -19.86 -20.95
CA GLN A 14 2.92 -20.06 -19.53
C GLN A 14 4.41 -19.71 -19.32
N ASP A 15 4.67 -18.57 -18.67
CA ASP A 15 6.02 -18.29 -18.20
C ASP A 15 6.31 -19.09 -16.90
N GLU A 16 7.54 -19.05 -16.44
CA GLU A 16 8.00 -19.80 -15.26
C GLU A 16 7.27 -19.41 -13.97
N LEU A 17 6.61 -18.24 -13.94
CA LEU A 17 5.90 -17.73 -12.77
C LEU A 17 4.41 -18.08 -12.79
N PHE A 18 3.89 -18.63 -13.92
CA PHE A 18 2.47 -18.94 -14.03
C PHE A 18 2.02 -19.96 -12.98
N GLY A 19 1.09 -19.56 -12.12
CA GLY A 19 0.49 -20.44 -11.09
C GLY A 19 1.35 -20.70 -9.86
N ILE A 20 2.57 -20.12 -9.75
CA ILE A 20 3.47 -20.30 -8.60
C ILE A 20 2.82 -19.86 -7.27
N ALA A 21 1.92 -18.88 -7.34
CA ALA A 21 1.19 -18.32 -6.19
C ALA A 21 -0.15 -19.01 -5.89
N LYS A 22 -0.54 -20.05 -6.64
CA LYS A 22 -1.85 -20.70 -6.47
C LYS A 22 -2.02 -21.25 -5.06
N GLY A 23 -3.09 -20.80 -4.37
CA GLY A 23 -3.43 -21.25 -3.02
C GLY A 23 -2.59 -20.62 -1.90
N ARG A 24 -1.71 -19.65 -2.22
CA ARG A 24 -1.02 -18.83 -1.23
C ARG A 24 -1.88 -17.66 -0.80
N ASP A 25 -1.69 -17.17 0.40
CA ASP A 25 -2.29 -15.90 0.81
C ASP A 25 -1.70 -14.75 0.01
N LEU A 26 -2.49 -13.72 -0.27
CA LEU A 26 -2.05 -12.50 -0.92
C LEU A 26 -2.18 -11.33 0.05
N ILE A 27 -1.07 -10.69 0.36
CA ILE A 27 -1.02 -9.50 1.21
C ILE A 27 -0.51 -8.34 0.35
N VAL A 28 -1.36 -7.38 0.10
CA VAL A 28 -1.00 -6.17 -0.66
C VAL A 28 -0.93 -4.99 0.29
N ILE A 29 0.18 -4.28 0.26
CA ILE A 29 0.46 -3.11 1.09
C ILE A 29 0.58 -1.90 0.17
N GLN A 30 -0.42 -1.05 0.17
CA GLN A 30 -0.38 0.25 -0.46
C GLN A 30 0.26 1.23 0.51
N VAL A 31 1.42 1.77 0.14
CA VAL A 31 2.21 2.65 0.99
C VAL A 31 1.98 4.10 0.60
N GLU A 32 1.41 4.86 1.53
CA GLU A 32 1.13 6.29 1.38
C GLU A 32 2.38 7.05 0.94
N SER A 33 2.27 7.78 -0.17
CA SER A 33 3.28 8.72 -0.68
C SER A 33 4.69 8.15 -0.90
N LEU A 34 4.87 6.82 -1.01
CA LEU A 34 6.17 6.21 -1.23
C LEU A 34 6.62 6.41 -2.68
N GLN A 35 7.78 7.01 -2.87
CA GLN A 35 8.40 7.25 -4.17
C GLN A 35 9.69 6.45 -4.34
N ASP A 36 9.97 6.02 -5.55
CA ASP A 36 11.14 5.19 -5.88
C ASP A 36 12.49 5.86 -5.55
N PHE A 37 12.58 7.18 -5.61
CA PHE A 37 13.85 7.90 -5.42
C PHE A 37 14.48 7.73 -4.02
N VAL A 38 13.77 7.17 -3.03
CA VAL A 38 14.29 6.87 -1.69
C VAL A 38 14.73 5.42 -1.54
N ILE A 39 14.37 4.54 -2.48
CA ILE A 39 14.69 3.11 -2.45
C ILE A 39 16.16 2.90 -2.86
N ASP A 40 16.88 2.08 -2.12
CA ASP A 40 18.33 1.82 -2.29
C ASP A 40 19.16 3.11 -2.30
N ARG A 41 18.78 4.07 -1.45
CA ARG A 41 19.42 5.37 -1.30
C ARG A 41 19.82 5.64 0.15
N GLU A 42 20.84 6.48 0.27
CA GLU A 42 21.35 6.96 1.55
C GLU A 42 21.22 8.48 1.67
N TYR A 43 20.94 8.92 2.88
CA TYR A 43 21.05 10.31 3.29
C TYR A 43 22.22 10.43 4.28
N GLU A 44 23.31 11.10 3.89
CA GLU A 44 24.52 11.26 4.74
C GLU A 44 24.98 9.94 5.35
N ALA A 45 25.18 8.91 4.52
CA ALA A 45 25.58 7.55 4.93
C ALA A 45 24.59 6.83 5.87
N GLN A 46 23.33 7.20 5.86
CA GLN A 46 22.22 6.52 6.53
C GLN A 46 21.26 5.98 5.48
N GLU A 47 21.03 4.68 5.40
CA GLU A 47 20.01 4.11 4.52
C GLU A 47 18.65 4.70 4.88
N ILE A 48 17.90 5.15 3.86
CA ILE A 48 16.57 5.74 4.06
C ILE A 48 15.53 4.64 4.31
N THR A 49 15.63 3.55 3.55
CA THR A 49 14.68 2.44 3.53
C THR A 49 15.37 1.09 3.70
N PRO A 50 16.06 0.83 4.84
CA PRO A 50 16.87 -0.38 5.02
C PRO A 50 16.06 -1.69 4.91
N VAL A 51 14.79 -1.70 5.31
CA VAL A 51 13.92 -2.89 5.21
C VAL A 51 13.61 -3.19 3.74
N LEU A 52 13.11 -2.21 2.99
CA LEU A 52 12.83 -2.38 1.56
C LEU A 52 14.10 -2.68 0.78
N ASN A 53 15.23 -2.04 1.12
CA ASN A 53 16.54 -2.32 0.51
C ASN A 53 16.99 -3.77 0.75
N SER A 54 16.72 -4.33 1.93
CA SER A 54 16.97 -5.74 2.21
C SER A 54 16.09 -6.64 1.36
N LEU A 55 14.78 -6.34 1.29
CA LEU A 55 13.82 -7.13 0.51
C LEU A 55 14.17 -7.20 -0.98
N ILE A 56 14.54 -6.09 -1.61
CA ILE A 56 14.88 -6.08 -3.04
C ILE A 56 16.13 -6.92 -3.36
N ARG A 57 16.98 -7.18 -2.35
CA ARG A 57 18.19 -8.02 -2.48
C ARG A 57 17.93 -9.49 -2.16
N GLU A 58 16.74 -9.84 -1.63
CA GLU A 58 16.39 -11.21 -1.28
C GLU A 58 16.07 -12.05 -2.52
N ARG A 59 16.48 -13.32 -2.47
CA ARG A 59 16.12 -14.28 -3.52
C ARG A 59 14.60 -14.53 -3.51
N GLY A 60 13.98 -14.37 -4.65
CA GLY A 60 12.54 -14.57 -4.83
C GLY A 60 11.73 -13.26 -4.79
N THR A 61 12.41 -12.13 -4.61
CA THR A 61 11.80 -10.81 -4.77
C THR A 61 11.84 -10.36 -6.22
N LEU A 62 10.75 -9.79 -6.68
CA LEU A 62 10.64 -9.07 -7.94
C LEU A 62 10.55 -7.57 -7.62
N TYR A 63 11.50 -6.80 -8.10
CA TYR A 63 11.52 -5.35 -7.95
C TYR A 63 11.24 -4.68 -9.29
N PHE A 64 10.29 -3.73 -9.30
CA PHE A 64 9.84 -2.98 -10.48
C PHE A 64 10.23 -1.51 -10.30
N ASP A 65 11.39 -1.12 -10.78
CA ASP A 65 11.94 0.23 -10.69
C ASP A 65 11.24 1.25 -11.63
N HIS A 66 10.38 0.78 -12.52
CA HIS A 66 9.59 1.59 -13.44
C HIS A 66 8.09 1.46 -13.16
N TYR A 67 7.71 1.49 -11.88
CA TYR A 67 6.31 1.51 -11.46
C TYR A 67 5.81 2.95 -11.37
N TYR A 68 4.82 3.30 -12.17
CA TYR A 68 4.26 4.65 -12.24
C TYR A 68 2.88 4.71 -11.62
N MET A 69 2.60 5.80 -10.89
CA MET A 69 1.27 6.03 -10.33
C MET A 69 0.18 6.07 -11.40
N GLN A 70 -0.97 5.50 -11.09
CA GLN A 70 -2.13 5.37 -11.99
C GLN A 70 -3.35 6.03 -11.34
N ILE A 71 -3.24 7.30 -11.00
CA ILE A 71 -4.25 8.04 -10.26
C ILE A 71 -4.92 9.10 -11.12
N GLY A 72 -6.17 9.43 -10.79
CA GLY A 72 -6.92 10.58 -11.26
C GLY A 72 -7.10 11.63 -10.16
N ALA A 73 -8.32 12.11 -9.96
CA ALA A 73 -8.64 13.13 -8.95
C ALA A 73 -8.68 12.59 -7.50
N GLY A 74 -8.72 11.28 -7.32
CA GLY A 74 -8.91 10.61 -6.02
C GLY A 74 -7.63 10.16 -5.32
N ASN A 75 -6.44 10.52 -5.84
CA ASN A 75 -5.14 10.18 -5.23
C ASN A 75 -5.11 8.72 -4.69
N THR A 76 -5.02 8.56 -3.36
CA THR A 76 -4.94 7.26 -2.66
C THR A 76 -6.06 6.32 -3.07
N SER A 77 -7.32 6.79 -3.12
CA SER A 77 -8.46 5.95 -3.49
C SER A 77 -8.46 5.52 -4.96
N ASP A 78 -7.88 6.33 -5.84
CA ASP A 78 -7.73 5.94 -7.25
C ASP A 78 -6.61 4.93 -7.44
N ALA A 79 -5.53 4.97 -6.63
CA ALA A 79 -4.51 3.94 -6.59
C ALA A 79 -5.09 2.60 -6.08
N GLU A 80 -5.92 2.64 -5.04
CA GLU A 80 -6.69 1.48 -4.55
C GLU A 80 -7.55 0.88 -5.66
N PHE A 81 -8.28 1.75 -6.38
CA PHE A 81 -9.16 1.34 -7.48
C PHE A 81 -8.37 0.71 -8.63
N ALA A 82 -7.29 1.37 -9.06
CA ALA A 82 -6.46 0.89 -10.17
C ALA A 82 -5.83 -0.47 -9.86
N THR A 83 -5.31 -0.65 -8.64
CA THR A 83 -4.71 -1.91 -8.20
C THR A 83 -5.71 -3.05 -8.17
N ASN A 84 -6.93 -2.79 -7.66
CA ASN A 84 -7.95 -3.83 -7.52
C ASN A 84 -8.71 -4.13 -8.82
N ASN A 85 -8.72 -3.22 -9.80
CA ASN A 85 -9.55 -3.37 -11.01
C ASN A 85 -8.78 -3.32 -12.33
N SER A 86 -7.50 -2.96 -12.33
CA SER A 86 -6.70 -2.72 -13.54
C SER A 86 -7.35 -1.69 -14.49
N ILE A 87 -8.00 -0.67 -13.92
CA ILE A 87 -8.69 0.42 -14.61
C ILE A 87 -8.20 1.74 -14.01
N TYR A 88 -7.94 2.73 -14.84
CA TYR A 88 -7.56 4.07 -14.38
C TYR A 88 -8.67 4.75 -13.58
N GLY A 89 -8.27 5.51 -12.56
CA GLY A 89 -9.18 6.40 -11.83
C GLY A 89 -9.77 7.50 -12.71
N SER A 90 -10.85 8.13 -12.25
CA SER A 90 -11.51 9.22 -12.95
C SER A 90 -10.72 10.53 -12.81
N GLU A 91 -10.53 11.23 -13.92
CA GLU A 91 -9.95 12.59 -13.91
C GLU A 91 -10.95 13.68 -13.46
N LYS A 92 -12.25 13.38 -13.43
CA LYS A 92 -13.31 14.37 -13.16
C LYS A 92 -13.60 14.58 -11.69
N SER A 93 -13.52 13.52 -10.91
CA SER A 93 -13.72 13.49 -9.45
C SER A 93 -13.25 12.14 -8.93
N TYR A 94 -13.27 11.94 -7.59
CA TYR A 94 -12.82 10.64 -7.05
C TYR A 94 -13.69 9.50 -7.59
N THR A 95 -13.03 8.47 -8.05
CA THR A 95 -13.66 7.27 -8.61
C THR A 95 -14.64 6.64 -7.63
N TYR A 96 -14.29 6.60 -6.35
CA TYR A 96 -15.09 6.02 -5.28
C TYR A 96 -16.40 6.76 -5.00
N ASP A 97 -16.46 8.06 -5.25
CA ASP A 97 -17.73 8.81 -5.15
C ASP A 97 -18.59 8.65 -6.41
N LEU A 98 -17.97 8.73 -7.60
CA LEU A 98 -18.70 8.67 -8.86
C LEU A 98 -19.31 7.30 -9.13
N TYR A 99 -18.65 6.22 -8.72
CA TYR A 99 -18.99 4.87 -9.17
C TYR A 99 -19.27 3.88 -8.03
N LYS A 100 -19.55 4.36 -6.84
CA LYS A 100 -19.84 3.52 -5.66
C LYS A 100 -21.01 2.54 -5.84
N ASN A 101 -21.95 2.87 -6.74
CA ASN A 101 -23.10 2.03 -7.04
C ASN A 101 -22.88 1.08 -8.23
N ASN A 102 -21.68 1.05 -8.80
CA ASN A 102 -21.33 0.15 -9.88
C ASN A 102 -20.86 -1.19 -9.34
N SER A 103 -20.98 -2.23 -10.15
CA SER A 103 -20.36 -3.52 -9.87
C SER A 103 -19.07 -3.66 -10.66
N PHE A 104 -18.02 -4.07 -9.97
CA PHE A 104 -16.70 -4.27 -10.56
C PHE A 104 -16.28 -5.73 -10.41
N ARG A 105 -15.82 -6.35 -11.49
CA ARG A 105 -15.23 -7.69 -11.44
C ARG A 105 -13.71 -7.59 -11.34
N GLY A 106 -13.25 -6.98 -10.24
CA GLY A 106 -11.85 -6.77 -9.91
C GLY A 106 -11.23 -7.94 -9.15
N LEU A 107 -10.01 -7.72 -8.66
CA LEU A 107 -9.21 -8.71 -7.95
C LEU A 107 -9.93 -9.34 -6.74
N PRO A 108 -10.65 -8.58 -5.87
CA PRO A 108 -11.34 -9.18 -4.73
C PRO A 108 -12.40 -10.20 -5.18
N ILE A 109 -13.22 -9.88 -6.19
CA ILE A 109 -14.25 -10.80 -6.72
C ILE A 109 -13.60 -12.05 -7.34
N LEU A 110 -12.55 -11.88 -8.16
CA LEU A 110 -11.86 -12.99 -8.81
C LEU A 110 -11.22 -13.95 -7.79
N LEU A 111 -10.66 -13.41 -6.72
CA LEU A 111 -10.07 -14.22 -5.65
C LEU A 111 -11.16 -14.93 -4.83
N LYS A 112 -12.29 -14.28 -4.55
CA LYS A 112 -13.45 -14.95 -3.91
C LYS A 112 -13.97 -16.12 -4.76
N GLU A 113 -14.10 -15.94 -6.08
CA GLU A 113 -14.46 -17.02 -7.01
C GLU A 113 -13.45 -18.18 -6.97
N ALA A 114 -12.18 -17.88 -6.61
CA ALA A 114 -11.12 -18.87 -6.39
C ALA A 114 -11.07 -19.44 -4.96
N GLY A 115 -12.01 -19.07 -4.09
CA GLY A 115 -12.13 -19.58 -2.73
C GLY A 115 -11.37 -18.81 -1.65
N TYR A 116 -10.91 -17.59 -1.94
CA TYR A 116 -10.26 -16.72 -0.95
C TYR A 116 -11.28 -15.96 -0.10
N SER A 117 -11.00 -15.75 1.18
CA SER A 117 -11.61 -14.66 1.94
C SER A 117 -10.91 -13.34 1.64
N THR A 118 -11.60 -12.21 1.75
CA THR A 118 -11.05 -10.91 1.35
C THR A 118 -11.28 -9.86 2.43
N VAL A 119 -10.22 -9.13 2.79
CA VAL A 119 -10.27 -8.07 3.81
C VAL A 119 -9.48 -6.85 3.37
N ALA A 120 -10.10 -5.68 3.47
CA ALA A 120 -9.40 -4.38 3.36
C ALA A 120 -9.21 -3.78 4.75
N MET A 121 -8.10 -3.10 4.97
CA MET A 121 -7.72 -2.54 6.27
C MET A 121 -7.09 -1.15 6.12
N HIS A 122 -7.50 -0.20 7.00
CA HIS A 122 -6.95 1.15 7.00
C HIS A 122 -7.05 1.79 8.39
N GLY A 123 -6.01 2.49 8.82
CA GLY A 123 -5.91 3.11 10.14
C GLY A 123 -6.60 4.47 10.29
N TYR A 124 -7.55 4.82 9.41
CA TYR A 124 -8.31 6.07 9.44
C TYR A 124 -9.81 5.83 9.22
N GLU A 125 -10.61 6.90 9.30
CA GLU A 125 -12.07 6.86 9.14
C GLU A 125 -12.49 6.22 7.81
N GLY A 126 -13.33 5.19 7.88
CA GLY A 126 -13.79 4.45 6.71
C GLY A 126 -14.66 5.26 5.76
N GLY A 127 -15.28 6.33 6.23
CA GLY A 127 -16.02 7.27 5.39
C GLY A 127 -15.13 8.15 4.50
N PHE A 128 -13.87 8.34 4.88
CA PHE A 128 -12.93 9.11 4.07
C PHE A 128 -12.68 8.40 2.73
N TRP A 129 -12.64 9.14 1.64
CA TRP A 129 -12.67 8.60 0.27
C TRP A 129 -13.87 7.68 -0.03
N ASN A 130 -14.91 7.66 0.79
CA ASN A 130 -16.10 6.83 0.59
C ASN A 130 -15.83 5.31 0.55
N ARG A 131 -14.82 4.84 1.29
CA ARG A 131 -14.39 3.44 1.32
C ARG A 131 -15.46 2.50 1.85
N CYS A 132 -16.22 2.92 2.87
CA CYS A 132 -17.31 2.12 3.44
C CYS A 132 -18.35 1.69 2.40
N GLU A 133 -18.62 2.53 1.40
CA GLU A 133 -19.57 2.24 0.31
C GLU A 133 -18.88 1.48 -0.84
N MET A 134 -17.64 1.82 -1.12
CA MET A 134 -16.95 1.32 -2.30
C MET A 134 -16.38 -0.09 -2.12
N TYR A 135 -15.82 -0.44 -0.95
CA TYR A 135 -15.22 -1.75 -0.76
C TYR A 135 -16.21 -2.92 -0.89
N PRO A 136 -17.45 -2.84 -0.38
CA PRO A 136 -18.48 -3.84 -0.71
C PRO A 136 -18.73 -3.97 -2.20
N SER A 137 -18.76 -2.84 -2.94
CA SER A 137 -18.95 -2.82 -4.41
C SER A 137 -17.77 -3.42 -5.17
N LEU A 138 -16.55 -3.32 -4.62
CA LEU A 138 -15.35 -3.98 -5.13
C LEU A 138 -15.30 -5.47 -4.78
N GLY A 139 -16.12 -5.93 -3.84
CA GLY A 139 -16.25 -7.32 -3.48
C GLY A 139 -15.46 -7.77 -2.26
N PHE A 140 -14.92 -6.87 -1.46
CA PHE A 140 -14.34 -7.24 -0.16
C PHE A 140 -15.41 -7.78 0.79
N ASP A 141 -15.09 -8.86 1.52
CA ASP A 141 -15.98 -9.44 2.53
C ASP A 141 -16.04 -8.57 3.77
N THR A 142 -14.90 -7.95 4.12
CA THR A 142 -14.75 -7.15 5.32
C THR A 142 -13.88 -5.93 5.03
N PHE A 143 -14.27 -4.79 5.59
CA PHE A 143 -13.43 -3.61 5.72
C PHE A 143 -13.26 -3.25 7.18
N ILE A 144 -12.03 -3.10 7.63
CA ILE A 144 -11.65 -2.72 8.99
C ILE A 144 -11.01 -1.34 8.93
N ASP A 145 -11.71 -0.36 9.44
CA ASP A 145 -11.23 1.03 9.58
C ASP A 145 -10.73 1.32 11.00
N CYS A 146 -10.47 2.57 11.34
CA CYS A 146 -9.92 2.96 12.63
C CYS A 146 -10.79 2.52 13.84
N GLU A 147 -12.08 2.31 13.68
CA GLU A 147 -12.96 1.84 14.76
C GLU A 147 -12.68 0.37 15.14
N GLY A 148 -12.07 -0.40 14.24
CA GLY A 148 -11.68 -1.78 14.50
C GLY A 148 -10.37 -1.94 15.28
N TYR A 149 -9.68 -0.86 15.62
CA TYR A 149 -8.38 -0.89 16.29
C TYR A 149 -8.45 -0.23 17.68
N GLU A 150 -7.58 -0.65 18.58
CA GLU A 150 -7.34 -0.04 19.88
C GLU A 150 -5.96 0.63 19.90
N PRO A 151 -5.80 1.81 19.28
CA PRO A 151 -4.48 2.42 19.14
C PRO A 151 -3.99 2.98 20.48
N THR A 152 -2.73 2.71 20.81
CA THR A 152 -2.01 3.38 21.91
C THR A 152 -1.27 4.61 21.40
N ALA A 153 -1.07 4.74 20.09
CA ALA A 153 -0.44 5.88 19.45
C ALA A 153 -1.12 6.26 18.13
N THR A 154 -1.39 7.55 17.99
CA THR A 154 -1.88 8.16 16.76
C THR A 154 -0.89 9.22 16.29
N HIS A 155 -0.87 9.49 15.00
CA HIS A 155 -0.06 10.53 14.40
C HIS A 155 -0.75 11.12 13.19
N GLY A 156 -0.72 12.46 13.09
CA GLY A 156 -1.34 13.16 11.96
C GLY A 156 -2.82 12.81 11.80
N TRP A 157 -3.16 12.05 10.79
CA TRP A 157 -4.53 11.72 10.43
C TRP A 157 -5.11 10.50 11.17
N GLY A 158 -4.30 9.60 11.68
CA GLY A 158 -4.84 8.37 12.27
C GLY A 158 -3.85 7.54 13.06
N ILE A 159 -4.02 6.24 13.02
CA ILE A 159 -3.20 5.26 13.73
C ILE A 159 -1.81 5.19 13.09
N LEU A 160 -0.76 5.15 13.92
CA LEU A 160 0.60 4.91 13.44
C LEU A 160 0.71 3.56 12.73
N ASP A 161 1.44 3.51 11.61
CA ASP A 161 1.54 2.31 10.78
C ASP A 161 2.07 1.09 11.55
N GLU A 162 3.00 1.28 12.51
CA GLU A 162 3.48 0.21 13.39
C GLU A 162 2.33 -0.46 14.14
N GLU A 163 1.48 0.31 14.81
CA GLU A 163 0.35 -0.21 15.56
C GLU A 163 -0.75 -0.77 14.66
N PHE A 164 -1.02 -0.08 13.56
CA PHE A 164 -1.94 -0.54 12.54
C PHE A 164 -1.55 -1.93 12.04
N TYR A 165 -0.29 -2.15 11.70
CA TYR A 165 0.18 -3.43 11.18
C TYR A 165 0.17 -4.55 12.23
N LEU A 166 0.62 -4.27 13.46
CA LEU A 166 0.60 -5.27 14.53
C LEU A 166 -0.81 -5.78 14.81
N GLN A 167 -1.78 -4.87 14.93
CA GLN A 167 -3.17 -5.25 15.17
C GLN A 167 -3.82 -5.89 13.92
N SER A 168 -3.42 -5.46 12.71
CA SER A 168 -3.90 -6.08 11.48
C SER A 168 -3.49 -7.54 11.36
N VAL A 169 -2.29 -7.94 11.81
CA VAL A 169 -1.87 -9.34 11.83
C VAL A 169 -2.80 -10.20 12.71
N GLU A 170 -3.32 -9.65 13.83
CA GLU A 170 -4.29 -10.37 14.67
C GLU A 170 -5.63 -10.63 13.94
N TYR A 171 -6.02 -9.75 13.01
CA TYR A 171 -7.15 -9.99 12.13
C TYR A 171 -6.83 -11.04 11.07
N LEU A 172 -5.62 -11.01 10.49
CA LEU A 172 -5.20 -12.00 9.48
C LEU A 172 -5.14 -13.41 10.04
N LYS A 173 -4.72 -13.60 11.30
CA LYS A 173 -4.72 -14.90 12.00
C LYS A 173 -6.11 -15.53 12.08
N LYS A 174 -7.17 -14.74 11.99
CA LYS A 174 -8.58 -15.20 12.07
C LYS A 174 -9.21 -15.41 10.68
N GLN A 175 -8.51 -15.03 9.59
CA GLN A 175 -9.05 -15.20 8.24
C GLN A 175 -9.09 -16.67 7.82
N SER A 176 -10.12 -17.02 7.04
CA SER A 176 -10.13 -18.29 6.31
C SER A 176 -9.09 -18.25 5.21
N ARG A 177 -8.24 -19.26 5.13
CA ARG A 177 -7.17 -19.34 4.12
C ARG A 177 -7.59 -20.17 2.91
N PRO A 178 -7.12 -19.84 1.69
CA PRO A 178 -6.30 -18.66 1.43
C PRO A 178 -7.07 -17.37 1.57
N PHE A 179 -6.39 -16.26 1.90
CA PHE A 179 -7.00 -14.95 2.00
C PHE A 179 -6.31 -13.91 1.10
N TYR A 180 -7.05 -12.86 0.77
CA TYR A 180 -6.56 -11.63 0.20
C TYR A 180 -6.71 -10.51 1.21
N SER A 181 -5.61 -9.89 1.60
CA SER A 181 -5.57 -8.72 2.45
C SER A 181 -5.06 -7.51 1.67
N PHE A 182 -5.78 -6.40 1.76
CA PHE A 182 -5.41 -5.12 1.18
C PHE A 182 -5.24 -4.09 2.29
N MET A 183 -4.00 -3.71 2.57
CA MET A 183 -3.63 -2.80 3.65
C MET A 183 -3.21 -1.45 3.09
N ILE A 184 -3.73 -0.36 3.64
CA ILE A 184 -3.39 1.00 3.24
C ILE A 184 -2.71 1.70 4.42
N SER A 185 -1.44 2.06 4.27
CA SER A 185 -0.68 2.80 5.27
C SER A 185 -1.10 4.28 5.32
N LEU A 186 -0.66 5.00 6.34
CA LEU A 186 -1.04 6.39 6.54
C LEU A 186 0.07 7.29 7.07
N SER A 187 1.06 6.76 7.79
CA SER A 187 2.03 7.58 8.53
C SER A 187 2.90 8.48 7.64
N ASN A 188 3.09 8.11 6.38
CA ASN A 188 3.83 8.93 5.41
C ASN A 188 2.96 9.95 4.67
N HIS A 189 1.87 10.41 5.31
CA HIS A 189 0.97 11.42 4.75
C HIS A 189 1.51 12.84 4.96
N THR A 190 1.27 13.72 3.97
CA THR A 190 1.59 15.14 4.09
C THR A 190 0.94 15.77 5.35
N PRO A 191 1.62 16.62 6.10
CA PRO A 191 2.87 17.35 5.84
C PRO A 191 4.17 16.61 6.17
N PHE A 192 4.13 15.30 6.41
CA PHE A 192 5.28 14.42 6.72
C PHE A 192 5.98 14.73 8.06
N GLU A 193 5.36 15.50 8.91
CA GLU A 193 5.92 15.84 10.22
C GLU A 193 5.82 14.64 11.14
N MET A 194 6.94 14.24 11.72
CA MET A 194 7.01 13.13 12.67
C MET A 194 7.49 13.64 14.03
N GLU A 195 6.90 13.12 15.11
CA GLU A 195 7.43 13.34 16.45
C GLU A 195 8.88 12.83 16.51
N LYS A 196 9.74 13.55 17.22
CA LYS A 196 11.18 13.23 17.31
C LYS A 196 11.47 11.77 17.69
N LYS A 197 10.64 11.16 18.52
CA LYS A 197 10.80 9.76 18.96
C LYS A 197 10.62 8.74 17.82
N TYR A 198 9.92 9.12 16.74
CA TYR A 198 9.69 8.29 15.57
C TYR A 198 10.66 8.59 14.42
N CYS A 199 11.41 9.70 14.48
CA CYS A 199 12.41 10.02 13.47
C CYS A 199 13.53 8.99 13.47
N ARG A 200 13.85 8.44 12.31
CA ARG A 200 14.88 7.40 12.13
C ARG A 200 16.18 7.94 11.56
N LEU A 201 16.16 9.10 10.90
CA LEU A 201 17.31 9.74 10.28
C LEU A 201 17.78 10.95 11.08
N LYS A 202 19.09 11.13 11.17
CA LYS A 202 19.71 12.35 11.69
C LYS A 202 19.89 13.33 10.54
N LEU A 203 19.03 14.32 10.47
CA LEU A 203 19.07 15.32 9.41
C LEU A 203 20.06 16.46 9.72
N SER A 204 20.77 16.94 8.69
CA SER A 204 21.57 18.15 8.74
C SER A 204 20.73 19.38 9.12
N LYS A 205 21.38 20.46 9.51
CA LYS A 205 20.67 21.74 9.82
C LYS A 205 19.89 22.28 8.61
N GLU A 206 20.38 22.03 7.42
CA GLU A 206 19.80 22.49 6.17
C GLU A 206 18.45 21.81 5.88
N HIS A 207 18.34 20.50 6.12
CA HIS A 207 17.13 19.72 5.82
C HIS A 207 16.19 19.56 7.01
N ARG A 208 16.66 19.88 8.23
CA ARG A 208 15.83 19.79 9.44
C ARG A 208 14.68 20.79 9.37
N ASN A 209 13.45 20.31 9.63
CA ASN A 209 12.20 21.09 9.55
C ASN A 209 11.89 21.60 8.13
N THR A 210 12.43 20.99 7.11
CA THR A 210 12.01 21.21 5.72
C THR A 210 11.05 20.11 5.28
N ARG A 211 10.21 20.39 4.28
CA ARG A 211 9.31 19.38 3.73
C ARG A 211 10.06 18.14 3.23
N PHE A 212 11.23 18.35 2.62
CA PHE A 212 12.10 17.25 2.16
C PHE A 212 12.60 16.40 3.32
N GLY A 213 13.19 17.04 4.35
CA GLY A 213 13.69 16.29 5.52
C GLY A 213 12.58 15.60 6.29
N ASN A 214 11.40 16.23 6.42
CA ASN A 214 10.23 15.61 7.03
C ASN A 214 9.81 14.36 6.23
N TYR A 215 9.75 14.46 4.89
CA TYR A 215 9.44 13.33 4.03
C TYR A 215 10.45 12.17 4.21
N LEU A 216 11.74 12.45 4.26
CA LEU A 216 12.75 11.40 4.48
C LEU A 216 12.54 10.68 5.81
N ASN A 217 12.27 11.40 6.90
CA ASN A 217 12.04 10.78 8.21
C ASN A 217 10.71 10.03 8.28
N SER A 218 9.66 10.54 7.67
CA SER A 218 8.37 9.88 7.58
C SER A 218 8.46 8.59 6.76
N THR A 219 9.16 8.63 5.63
CA THR A 219 9.43 7.43 4.80
C THR A 219 10.27 6.40 5.57
N ALA A 220 11.33 6.84 6.27
CA ALA A 220 12.16 5.93 7.06
C ALA A 220 11.38 5.29 8.22
N TYR A 221 10.41 6.00 8.81
CA TYR A 221 9.50 5.42 9.79
C TYR A 221 8.57 4.38 9.15
N THR A 222 7.99 4.68 8.01
CA THR A 222 7.11 3.75 7.29
C THR A 222 7.85 2.49 6.86
N ASP A 223 9.10 2.60 6.40
CA ASP A 223 9.97 1.46 6.12
C ASP A 223 10.19 0.59 7.37
N TYR A 224 10.48 1.22 8.51
CA TYR A 224 10.57 0.51 9.79
C TYR A 224 9.26 -0.21 10.15
N ALA A 225 8.11 0.44 9.99
CA ALA A 225 6.81 -0.16 10.28
C ALA A 225 6.51 -1.37 9.36
N ILE A 226 6.93 -1.31 8.10
CA ILE A 226 6.89 -2.48 7.20
C ILE A 226 7.73 -3.63 7.76
N GLY A 227 8.92 -3.34 8.29
CA GLY A 227 9.75 -4.35 8.96
C GLY A 227 9.02 -5.01 10.14
N VAL A 228 8.35 -4.22 10.98
CA VAL A 228 7.52 -4.73 12.08
C VAL A 228 6.40 -5.63 11.58
N LEU A 229 5.71 -5.25 10.49
CA LEU A 229 4.69 -6.11 9.86
C LEU A 229 5.27 -7.45 9.41
N LEU A 230 6.41 -7.42 8.69
CA LEU A 230 7.02 -8.65 8.17
C LEU A 230 7.44 -9.60 9.30
N ASP A 231 7.98 -9.07 10.39
CA ASP A 231 8.36 -9.87 11.55
C ASP A 231 7.13 -10.43 12.26
N ALA A 232 6.08 -9.65 12.45
CA ALA A 232 4.81 -10.13 12.99
C ALA A 232 4.15 -11.20 12.12
N LEU A 233 4.23 -11.09 10.78
CA LEU A 233 3.75 -12.13 9.87
C LEU A 233 4.57 -13.43 9.99
N LYS A 234 5.89 -13.34 10.18
CA LYS A 234 6.76 -14.52 10.43
C LYS A 234 6.39 -15.19 11.75
N GLU A 235 6.25 -14.42 12.83
CA GLU A 235 5.85 -14.92 14.14
C GLU A 235 4.47 -15.57 14.12
N ALA A 236 3.54 -15.05 13.32
CA ALA A 236 2.20 -15.61 13.13
C ALA A 236 2.16 -16.83 12.19
N GLY A 237 3.27 -17.22 11.55
CA GLY A 237 3.33 -18.30 10.56
C GLY A 237 2.57 -18.01 9.27
N LEU A 238 2.40 -16.72 8.94
CA LEU A 238 1.71 -16.25 7.74
C LEU A 238 2.68 -15.91 6.60
N TYR A 239 3.94 -15.57 6.90
CA TYR A 239 4.91 -15.09 5.93
C TYR A 239 5.24 -16.12 4.84
N GLU A 240 5.61 -17.34 5.22
CA GLU A 240 6.14 -18.36 4.32
C GLU A 240 5.16 -18.85 3.24
N ASN A 241 3.86 -18.72 3.50
CA ASN A 241 2.82 -19.12 2.55
C ASN A 241 2.10 -17.92 1.93
N SER A 242 2.71 -16.76 1.94
CA SER A 242 2.14 -15.54 1.37
C SER A 242 2.92 -15.05 0.16
N ILE A 243 2.21 -14.36 -0.73
CA ILE A 243 2.77 -13.39 -1.65
C ILE A 243 2.54 -12.02 -1.03
N ILE A 244 3.61 -11.26 -0.87
CA ILE A 244 3.54 -9.90 -0.32
C ILE A 244 3.89 -8.93 -1.44
N ALA A 245 2.97 -8.04 -1.77
CA ALA A 245 3.15 -6.99 -2.74
C ALA A 245 3.16 -5.62 -2.04
N ILE A 246 4.21 -4.84 -2.25
CA ILE A 246 4.38 -3.51 -1.63
C ILE A 246 4.54 -2.50 -2.76
N TYR A 247 3.77 -1.41 -2.73
CA TYR A 247 3.87 -0.35 -3.74
C TYR A 247 3.47 1.00 -3.18
N GLY A 248 3.99 2.09 -3.77
CA GLY A 248 3.57 3.46 -3.46
C GLY A 248 2.32 3.86 -4.24
N ASP A 249 1.41 4.59 -3.62
CA ASP A 249 0.14 5.01 -4.23
C ASP A 249 0.30 6.22 -5.15
N HIS A 250 1.00 7.26 -4.71
CA HIS A 250 1.25 8.49 -5.45
C HIS A 250 2.52 9.19 -4.95
N PHE A 251 2.89 10.29 -5.61
CA PHE A 251 4.03 11.09 -5.15
C PHE A 251 3.69 11.90 -3.89
N GLY A 252 4.65 11.99 -2.96
CA GLY A 252 4.59 12.85 -1.77
C GLY A 252 5.23 14.22 -2.03
N LEU A 253 6.33 14.21 -2.79
CA LEU A 253 7.07 15.41 -3.18
C LEU A 253 6.96 15.62 -4.68
N ALA A 254 6.37 16.76 -5.08
CA ALA A 254 6.39 17.20 -6.47
C ALA A 254 7.73 17.87 -6.78
N ILE A 255 8.37 17.46 -7.87
CA ILE A 255 9.49 18.20 -8.46
C ILE A 255 8.89 19.47 -9.08
N LYS A 256 9.20 20.64 -8.54
CA LYS A 256 8.85 21.89 -9.21
C LYS A 256 9.72 22.00 -10.45
N ASP A 257 9.08 22.24 -11.59
CA ASP A 257 9.78 22.49 -12.85
C ASP A 257 10.93 23.49 -12.65
N GLY A 258 12.16 23.05 -12.96
CA GLY A 258 13.36 23.89 -12.92
C GLY A 258 14.36 23.60 -11.81
N THR A 259 14.08 22.76 -10.84
CA THR A 259 15.08 22.28 -9.86
C THR A 259 15.50 20.86 -10.19
N ARG A 260 16.48 20.72 -11.07
CA ARG A 260 17.34 19.52 -11.10
C ARG A 260 18.32 19.68 -9.93
N ASN A 261 18.20 18.87 -8.94
CA ASN A 261 19.30 18.57 -8.01
C ASN A 261 19.99 17.30 -8.44
#